data_aa5070976296e19c4a52490b59c248b3
#
_entry.id   aa5070976296e19c4a52490b59c248b3
#
_cell.length_a   1.000
_cell.length_b   1.000
_cell.length_c   1.000
_cell.angle_alpha   90.00
_cell.angle_beta   90.00
_cell.angle_gamma   90.00
#
_symmetry.space_group_name_H-M   'P 1'
#
loop_
_entity.id
_entity.type
_entity.pdbx_description
1 polymer ?
#
loop_
_entity_poly.entity_id
_entity_poly.type
_entity_poly.pdbx_seq_one_letter_code
_entity_poly.pdbx_strand_id
1 'polypeptide(L)'
;MLKVAMYFADAFLLLCLFGIASEVGGRILRDLTNARDTSEADRKQLRVRAFVQIGEFTVCLHWSVFVVVVCFVVGLTHDYMEWSHFRLFSIASMVIVLLVLAHELGHALACRLVGAKVYGVFVSYSGGVCYIENSDNRLKAILIYAGGPFVNLCVLVIALLVLPEPQSNIDFAIWWALVPFNVYMLVWNLIPRTFGEISTDGFHILHHIFNYKVPMTAPPQLEHQTQ
;
A
#
# COMPACT_ATOMS: atom_id res chain seq x y z
N MET A 1 24.12 23.89 -3.52
CA MET A 1 22.73 24.36 -3.71
C MET A 1 22.09 23.79 -4.97
N LEU A 2 22.72 23.78 -6.16
CA LEU A 2 22.13 23.25 -7.40
C LEU A 2 21.76 21.75 -7.29
N LYS A 3 22.62 20.90 -6.71
CA LYS A 3 22.35 19.47 -6.50
C LYS A 3 21.14 19.23 -5.57
N VAL A 4 20.99 20.04 -4.52
CA VAL A 4 19.84 19.94 -3.60
C VAL A 4 18.55 20.31 -4.32
N ALA A 5 18.54 21.35 -5.16
CA ALA A 5 17.39 21.74 -5.97
C ALA A 5 17.00 20.66 -7.00
N MET A 6 17.99 19.98 -7.62
CA MET A 6 17.72 18.85 -8.51
C MET A 6 17.09 17.66 -7.77
N TYR A 7 17.57 17.32 -6.57
CA TYR A 7 16.97 16.26 -5.76
C TYR A 7 15.53 16.59 -5.33
N PHE A 8 15.24 17.86 -5.02
CA PHE A 8 13.87 18.28 -4.73
C PHE A 8 12.96 18.21 -5.98
N ALA A 9 13.47 18.56 -7.16
CA ALA A 9 12.73 18.47 -8.41
C ALA A 9 12.43 17.00 -8.77
N ASP A 10 13.41 16.11 -8.61
CA ASP A 10 13.24 14.68 -8.86
C ASP A 10 12.28 14.04 -7.83
N ALA A 11 12.40 14.40 -6.55
CA ALA A 11 11.47 13.96 -5.50
C ALA A 11 10.04 14.47 -5.75
N PHE A 12 9.89 15.71 -6.20
CA PHE A 12 8.60 16.28 -6.56
C PHE A 12 7.99 15.60 -7.78
N LEU A 13 8.80 15.33 -8.80
CA LEU A 13 8.38 14.58 -9.99
C LEU A 13 7.92 13.16 -9.61
N LEU A 14 8.66 12.49 -8.73
CA LEU A 14 8.27 11.17 -8.20
C LEU A 14 6.95 11.22 -7.43
N LEU A 15 6.74 12.25 -6.61
CA LEU A 15 5.46 12.45 -5.91
C LEU A 15 4.31 12.71 -6.88
N CYS A 16 4.53 13.50 -7.93
CA CYS A 16 3.53 13.75 -8.98
C CYS A 16 3.21 12.47 -9.76
N LEU A 17 4.23 11.70 -10.17
CA LEU A 17 4.04 10.43 -10.85
C LEU A 17 3.33 9.41 -9.96
N PHE A 18 3.65 9.38 -8.67
CA PHE A 18 2.95 8.55 -7.69
C PHE A 18 1.50 9.01 -7.50
N GLY A 19 1.25 10.32 -7.43
CA GLY A 19 -0.11 10.88 -7.37
C GLY A 19 -0.95 10.47 -8.58
N ILE A 20 -0.37 10.58 -9.79
CA ILE A 20 -1.03 10.15 -11.04
C ILE A 20 -1.24 8.62 -11.03
N ALA A 21 -0.24 7.84 -10.63
CA ALA A 21 -0.34 6.39 -10.54
C ALA A 21 -1.37 5.95 -9.49
N SER A 22 -1.45 6.66 -8.37
CA SER A 22 -2.46 6.45 -7.32
C SER A 22 -3.88 6.75 -7.83
N GLU A 23 -4.05 7.82 -8.61
CA GLU A 23 -5.35 8.17 -9.19
C GLU A 23 -5.77 7.18 -10.28
N VAL A 24 -4.84 6.77 -11.15
CA VAL A 24 -5.07 5.72 -12.15
C VAL A 24 -5.32 4.38 -11.47
N GLY A 25 -4.55 4.02 -10.45
CA GLY A 25 -4.75 2.82 -9.65
C GLY A 25 -6.10 2.83 -8.92
N GLY A 26 -6.51 3.99 -8.37
CA GLY A 26 -7.82 4.17 -7.77
C GLY A 26 -8.97 4.04 -8.77
N ARG A 27 -8.78 4.46 -10.04
CA ARG A 27 -9.75 4.22 -11.11
C ARG A 27 -9.82 2.75 -11.49
N ILE A 28 -8.66 2.09 -11.65
CA ILE A 28 -8.59 0.65 -11.94
C ILE A 28 -9.22 -0.15 -10.80
N LEU A 29 -8.95 0.21 -9.54
CA LEU A 29 -9.54 -0.46 -8.39
C LEU A 29 -11.06 -0.23 -8.32
N ARG A 30 -11.53 0.97 -8.69
CA ARG A 30 -12.95 1.31 -8.81
C ARG A 30 -13.63 0.53 -9.92
N ASP A 31 -12.98 0.38 -11.07
CA ASP A 31 -13.47 -0.42 -12.18
C ASP A 31 -13.52 -1.91 -11.81
N LEU A 32 -12.56 -2.38 -11.00
CA LEU A 32 -12.53 -3.75 -10.46
C LEU A 32 -13.62 -3.99 -9.39
N THR A 33 -13.97 -2.96 -8.60
CA THR A 33 -15.06 -3.06 -7.60
C THR A 33 -16.43 -2.91 -8.27
N ASN A 34 -16.57 -2.05 -9.30
CA ASN A 34 -17.81 -1.89 -10.09
C ASN A 34 -18.07 -3.09 -11.02
N ALA A 35 -17.06 -3.87 -11.38
CA ALA A 35 -17.22 -5.14 -12.11
C ALA A 35 -17.94 -6.23 -11.29
N ARG A 36 -18.52 -5.88 -10.16
CA ARG A 36 -19.19 -6.76 -9.21
C ARG A 36 -20.53 -7.31 -9.72
N ASP A 37 -21.19 -6.59 -10.63
CA ASP A 37 -22.45 -7.01 -11.26
C ASP A 37 -22.23 -7.85 -12.53
N THR A 38 -20.98 -8.10 -12.90
CA THR A 38 -20.64 -8.86 -14.09
C THR A 38 -20.48 -10.34 -13.76
N SER A 39 -20.96 -11.17 -14.69
CA SER A 39 -21.04 -12.63 -14.61
C SER A 39 -19.70 -13.31 -14.24
N GLU A 40 -19.75 -14.54 -13.76
CA GLU A 40 -18.62 -15.38 -13.36
C GLU A 40 -17.49 -15.48 -14.42
N ALA A 41 -17.81 -15.23 -15.71
CA ALA A 41 -16.85 -15.16 -16.80
C ALA A 41 -15.88 -13.96 -16.67
N ASP A 42 -16.33 -12.82 -16.11
CA ASP A 42 -15.51 -11.62 -15.96
C ASP A 42 -14.60 -11.69 -14.74
N ARG A 43 -14.92 -12.51 -13.73
CA ARG A 43 -14.03 -12.77 -12.59
C ARG A 43 -12.72 -13.45 -13.01
N LYS A 44 -12.71 -14.22 -14.10
CA LYS A 44 -11.50 -14.82 -14.67
C LYS A 44 -10.55 -13.80 -15.32
N GLN A 45 -11.01 -12.58 -15.61
CA GLN A 45 -10.17 -11.50 -16.13
C GLN A 45 -9.49 -10.66 -15.07
N LEU A 46 -9.83 -10.79 -13.79
CA LEU A 46 -9.04 -10.26 -12.70
C LEU A 46 -7.64 -10.90 -12.74
N ARG A 47 -6.72 -10.24 -13.43
CA ARG A 47 -5.34 -10.69 -13.64
C ARG A 47 -4.51 -10.57 -12.35
N VAL A 48 -4.96 -11.21 -11.29
CA VAL A 48 -4.13 -11.47 -10.13
C VAL A 48 -3.20 -12.62 -10.49
N ARG A 49 -1.90 -12.38 -10.59
CA ARG A 49 -0.95 -13.36 -11.13
C ARG A 49 -0.05 -14.04 -10.12
N ALA A 50 -0.11 -13.67 -8.84
CA ALA A 50 0.57 -14.47 -7.82
C ALA A 50 -0.22 -14.47 -6.52
N PHE A 51 -0.33 -15.65 -5.96
CA PHE A 51 -0.92 -15.89 -4.65
C PHE A 51 0.15 -16.48 -3.75
N VAL A 52 0.37 -15.87 -2.60
CA VAL A 52 1.18 -16.43 -1.54
C VAL A 52 0.26 -16.69 -0.36
N GLN A 53 0.13 -17.95 0.04
CA GLN A 53 -0.66 -18.29 1.21
C GLN A 53 0.21 -18.16 2.47
N ILE A 54 -0.23 -17.32 3.40
CA ILE A 54 0.43 -17.11 4.69
C ILE A 54 -0.52 -17.59 5.79
N GLY A 55 -0.39 -18.87 6.16
CA GLY A 55 -1.31 -19.48 7.10
C GLY A 55 -2.73 -19.56 6.53
N GLU A 56 -3.67 -18.85 7.15
CA GLU A 56 -5.10 -18.91 6.81
C GLU A 56 -5.54 -17.84 5.80
N PHE A 57 -4.70 -16.89 5.43
CA PHE A 57 -5.06 -15.84 4.48
C PHE A 57 -4.11 -15.80 3.28
N THR A 58 -4.62 -15.26 2.18
CA THR A 58 -3.89 -15.18 0.91
C THR A 58 -3.39 -13.76 0.67
N VAL A 59 -2.11 -13.63 0.32
CA VAL A 59 -1.54 -12.38 -0.20
C VAL A 59 -1.58 -12.41 -1.72
N CYS A 60 -2.30 -11.47 -2.30
CA CYS A 60 -2.46 -11.33 -3.74
C CYS A 60 -1.61 -10.17 -4.23
N LEU A 61 -0.74 -10.42 -5.21
CA LEU A 61 0.09 -9.40 -5.82
C LEU A 61 -0.47 -9.02 -7.20
N HIS A 62 -0.73 -7.74 -7.40
CA HIS A 62 -1.11 -7.22 -8.71
C HIS A 62 0.06 -7.28 -9.69
N TRP A 63 -0.22 -7.41 -10.99
CA TRP A 63 0.82 -7.48 -12.03
C TRP A 63 1.81 -6.29 -12.00
N SER A 64 1.36 -5.10 -11.54
CA SER A 64 2.23 -3.92 -11.41
C SER A 64 3.41 -4.14 -10.46
N VAL A 65 3.25 -4.99 -9.44
CA VAL A 65 4.35 -5.37 -8.54
C VAL A 65 5.43 -6.14 -9.31
N PHE A 66 5.03 -7.03 -10.23
CA PHE A 66 6.01 -7.76 -11.07
C PHE A 66 6.78 -6.83 -11.99
N VAL A 67 6.13 -5.79 -12.54
CA VAL A 67 6.82 -4.76 -13.32
C VAL A 67 7.87 -4.07 -12.47
N VAL A 68 7.54 -3.69 -11.22
CA VAL A 68 8.51 -3.11 -10.29
C VAL A 68 9.67 -4.06 -10.01
N VAL A 69 9.39 -5.36 -9.78
CA VAL A 69 10.43 -6.38 -9.56
C VAL A 69 11.34 -6.50 -10.79
N VAL A 70 10.76 -6.57 -12.00
CA VAL A 70 11.55 -6.64 -13.24
C VAL A 70 12.39 -5.38 -13.41
N CYS A 71 11.82 -4.20 -13.23
CA CYS A 71 12.57 -2.93 -13.29
C CYS A 71 13.69 -2.89 -12.26
N PHE A 72 13.45 -3.39 -11.04
CA PHE A 72 14.45 -3.47 -9.99
C PHE A 72 15.61 -4.39 -10.38
N VAL A 73 15.33 -5.61 -10.87
CA VAL A 73 16.36 -6.54 -11.32
C VAL A 73 17.17 -5.96 -12.50
N VAL A 74 16.48 -5.38 -13.49
CA VAL A 74 17.15 -4.71 -14.63
C VAL A 74 18.01 -3.54 -14.15
N GLY A 75 17.50 -2.71 -13.21
CA GLY A 75 18.24 -1.60 -12.63
C GLY A 75 19.50 -2.02 -11.86
N LEU A 76 19.50 -3.21 -11.24
CA LEU A 76 20.66 -3.76 -10.55
C LEU A 76 21.71 -4.36 -11.51
N THR A 77 21.27 -4.92 -12.63
CA THR A 77 22.17 -5.66 -13.56
C THR A 77 22.80 -4.77 -14.62
N HIS A 78 22.25 -3.57 -14.86
CA HIS A 78 22.77 -2.65 -15.89
C HIS A 78 23.51 -1.49 -15.26
N ASP A 79 24.83 -1.47 -15.46
CA ASP A 79 25.75 -0.49 -14.85
C ASP A 79 26.07 0.71 -15.77
N TYR A 80 25.27 0.93 -16.81
CA TYR A 80 25.47 2.05 -17.72
C TYR A 80 25.09 3.38 -17.06
N MET A 81 26.00 4.36 -17.14
CA MET A 81 25.86 5.68 -16.53
C MET A 81 24.60 6.43 -16.97
N GLU A 82 24.09 6.14 -18.18
CA GLU A 82 22.86 6.70 -18.74
C GLU A 82 21.59 6.20 -18.02
N TRP A 83 21.66 5.07 -17.30
CA TRP A 83 20.54 4.44 -16.60
C TRP A 83 20.54 4.69 -15.10
N SER A 84 21.39 5.61 -14.61
CA SER A 84 21.49 5.88 -13.18
C SER A 84 20.15 6.28 -12.54
N HIS A 85 19.37 7.15 -13.18
CA HIS A 85 18.05 7.56 -12.71
C HIS A 85 17.04 6.40 -12.70
N PHE A 86 17.05 5.55 -13.73
CA PHE A 86 16.19 4.37 -13.78
C PHE A 86 16.51 3.41 -12.63
N ARG A 87 17.79 3.18 -12.33
CA ARG A 87 18.23 2.35 -11.21
C ARG A 87 17.72 2.90 -9.87
N LEU A 88 17.91 4.19 -9.62
CA LEU A 88 17.48 4.84 -8.40
C LEU A 88 15.95 4.78 -8.26
N PHE A 89 15.23 5.07 -9.32
CA PHE A 89 13.77 4.96 -9.35
C PHE A 89 13.28 3.55 -9.07
N SER A 90 13.91 2.54 -9.67
CA SER A 90 13.51 1.15 -9.48
C SER A 90 13.78 0.65 -8.05
N ILE A 91 14.89 1.08 -7.43
CA ILE A 91 15.20 0.81 -6.02
C ILE A 91 14.16 1.47 -5.10
N ALA A 92 13.90 2.77 -5.28
CA ALA A 92 12.89 3.48 -4.49
C ALA A 92 11.51 2.84 -4.64
N SER A 93 11.12 2.48 -5.87
CA SER A 93 9.83 1.83 -6.16
C SER A 93 9.70 0.47 -5.45
N MET A 94 10.77 -0.32 -5.42
CA MET A 94 10.79 -1.59 -4.70
C MET A 94 10.59 -1.38 -3.19
N VAL A 95 11.30 -0.41 -2.59
CA VAL A 95 11.14 -0.08 -1.17
C VAL A 95 9.71 0.39 -0.87
N ILE A 96 9.12 1.19 -1.76
CA ILE A 96 7.73 1.65 -1.63
C ILE A 96 6.74 0.48 -1.65
N VAL A 97 6.89 -0.47 -2.56
CA VAL A 97 6.04 -1.68 -2.60
C VAL A 97 6.16 -2.48 -1.31
N LEU A 98 7.38 -2.62 -0.77
CA LEU A 98 7.60 -3.29 0.51
C LEU A 98 6.97 -2.52 1.68
N LEU A 99 6.98 -1.19 1.67
CA LEU A 99 6.29 -0.35 2.67
C LEU A 99 4.77 -0.52 2.60
N VAL A 100 4.19 -0.56 1.39
CA VAL A 100 2.75 -0.83 1.21
C VAL A 100 2.41 -2.22 1.74
N LEU A 101 3.20 -3.24 1.39
CA LEU A 101 2.98 -4.60 1.89
C LEU A 101 3.07 -4.65 3.42
N ALA A 102 4.08 -4.01 4.02
CA ALA A 102 4.24 -3.96 5.48
C ALA A 102 3.04 -3.26 6.15
N HIS A 103 2.53 -2.19 5.56
CA HIS A 103 1.33 -1.48 6.02
C HIS A 103 0.11 -2.42 6.05
N GLU A 104 -0.18 -3.10 4.94
CA GLU A 104 -1.32 -4.02 4.86
C GLU A 104 -1.18 -5.22 5.80
N LEU A 105 0.05 -5.73 5.95
CA LEU A 105 0.34 -6.78 6.95
C LEU A 105 0.16 -6.26 8.38
N GLY A 106 0.36 -4.96 8.63
CA GLY A 106 0.06 -4.30 9.90
C GLY A 106 -1.42 -4.42 10.28
N HIS A 107 -2.32 -4.17 9.32
CA HIS A 107 -3.76 -4.40 9.51
C HIS A 107 -4.09 -5.87 9.75
N ALA A 108 -3.49 -6.76 8.97
CA ALA A 108 -3.70 -8.20 9.12
C ALA A 108 -3.22 -8.70 10.49
N LEU A 109 -2.07 -8.22 10.97
CA LEU A 109 -1.55 -8.55 12.30
C LEU A 109 -2.47 -8.04 13.40
N ALA A 110 -2.87 -6.77 13.34
CA ALA A 110 -3.78 -6.17 14.32
C ALA A 110 -5.12 -6.92 14.35
N CYS A 111 -5.67 -7.27 13.18
CA CYS A 111 -6.89 -8.05 13.05
C CYS A 111 -6.77 -9.40 13.79
N ARG A 112 -5.68 -10.12 13.59
CA ARG A 112 -5.42 -11.38 14.29
C ARG A 112 -5.27 -11.22 15.80
N LEU A 113 -4.55 -10.18 16.24
CA LEU A 113 -4.34 -9.91 17.66
C LEU A 113 -5.65 -9.63 18.40
N VAL A 114 -6.65 -9.05 17.74
CA VAL A 114 -7.97 -8.81 18.34
C VAL A 114 -8.94 -9.99 18.15
N GLY A 115 -8.48 -11.09 17.52
CA GLY A 115 -9.27 -12.31 17.30
C GLY A 115 -10.28 -12.21 16.15
N ALA A 116 -10.09 -11.28 15.21
CA ALA A 116 -10.89 -11.17 14.00
C ALA A 116 -10.21 -11.92 12.80
N LYS A 117 -11.01 -12.25 11.77
CA LYS A 117 -10.51 -12.98 10.60
C LYS A 117 -9.93 -12.03 9.56
N VAL A 118 -8.82 -12.47 8.94
CA VAL A 118 -8.24 -11.86 7.75
C VAL A 118 -8.62 -12.74 6.57
N TYR A 119 -9.30 -12.16 5.57
CA TYR A 119 -9.69 -12.88 4.36
C TYR A 119 -8.61 -12.85 3.30
N GLY A 120 -7.84 -11.76 3.23
CA GLY A 120 -6.74 -11.62 2.29
C GLY A 120 -6.11 -10.24 2.30
N VAL A 121 -4.94 -10.16 1.72
CA VAL A 121 -4.20 -8.92 1.50
C VAL A 121 -3.95 -8.77 0.01
N PHE A 122 -4.29 -7.62 -0.55
CA PHE A 122 -4.01 -7.27 -1.93
C PHE A 122 -3.01 -6.13 -1.96
N VAL A 123 -1.98 -6.27 -2.79
CA VAL A 123 -0.93 -5.25 -2.95
C VAL A 123 -0.72 -4.94 -4.42
N SER A 124 -0.72 -3.65 -4.74
CA SER A 124 -0.34 -3.10 -6.04
C SER A 124 0.74 -2.04 -5.87
N TYR A 125 1.31 -1.58 -6.97
CA TYR A 125 2.26 -0.47 -6.94
C TYR A 125 1.66 0.83 -6.38
N SER A 126 0.37 1.05 -6.58
CA SER A 126 -0.32 2.29 -6.18
C SER A 126 -0.98 2.24 -4.79
N GLY A 127 -0.90 1.10 -4.10
CA GLY A 127 -1.50 0.91 -2.79
C GLY A 127 -1.90 -0.53 -2.52
N GLY A 128 -2.48 -0.77 -1.36
CA GLY A 128 -2.93 -2.08 -0.94
C GLY A 128 -4.32 -2.02 -0.32
N VAL A 129 -4.87 -3.20 -0.03
CA VAL A 129 -6.12 -3.37 0.72
C VAL A 129 -6.03 -4.65 1.53
N CYS A 130 -6.27 -4.56 2.83
CA CYS A 130 -6.45 -5.71 3.69
C CYS A 130 -7.94 -6.02 3.85
N TYR A 131 -8.39 -7.18 3.39
CA TYR A 131 -9.76 -7.64 3.56
C TYR A 131 -9.89 -8.32 4.91
N ILE A 132 -10.67 -7.71 5.80
CA ILE A 132 -10.83 -8.12 7.19
C ILE A 132 -12.29 -8.34 7.52
N GLU A 133 -12.54 -9.11 8.57
CA GLU A 133 -13.86 -9.26 9.17
C GLU A 133 -14.25 -7.95 9.87
N ASN A 134 -15.47 -7.48 9.59
CA ASN A 134 -16.00 -6.32 10.28
C ASN A 134 -16.19 -6.65 11.76
N SER A 135 -15.69 -5.78 12.63
CA SER A 135 -15.87 -5.93 14.08
C SER A 135 -16.94 -4.98 14.59
N ASP A 136 -17.95 -5.52 15.29
CA ASP A 136 -18.96 -4.71 16.01
C ASP A 136 -18.35 -3.99 17.22
N ASN A 137 -17.19 -4.42 17.67
CA ASN A 137 -16.47 -3.79 18.77
C ASN A 137 -15.60 -2.64 18.25
N ARG A 138 -15.93 -1.42 18.67
CA ARG A 138 -15.25 -0.19 18.27
C ARG A 138 -13.74 -0.20 18.52
N LEU A 139 -13.32 -0.64 19.70
CA LEU A 139 -11.90 -0.67 20.04
C LEU A 139 -11.14 -1.63 19.15
N LYS A 140 -11.71 -2.80 18.86
CA LYS A 140 -11.12 -3.75 17.93
C LYS A 140 -10.99 -3.14 16.54
N ALA A 141 -12.04 -2.49 16.03
CA ALA A 141 -12.01 -1.84 14.73
C ALA A 141 -10.95 -0.73 14.67
N ILE A 142 -10.86 0.13 15.68
CA ILE A 142 -9.83 1.17 15.77
C ILE A 142 -8.43 0.55 15.75
N LEU A 143 -8.18 -0.50 16.52
CA LEU A 143 -6.89 -1.18 16.57
C LEU A 143 -6.51 -1.79 15.22
N ILE A 144 -7.48 -2.38 14.52
CA ILE A 144 -7.27 -2.95 13.18
C ILE A 144 -6.86 -1.85 12.21
N TYR A 145 -7.64 -0.75 12.12
CA TYR A 145 -7.33 0.35 11.20
C TYR A 145 -6.09 1.16 11.61
N ALA A 146 -5.70 1.15 12.87
CA ALA A 146 -4.45 1.74 13.32
C ALA A 146 -3.23 0.86 13.02
N GLY A 147 -3.42 -0.44 12.72
CA GLY A 147 -2.35 -1.41 12.52
C GLY A 147 -1.38 -1.06 11.40
N GLY A 148 -1.90 -0.65 10.24
CA GLY A 148 -1.10 -0.21 9.10
C GLY A 148 -0.27 1.06 9.39
N PRO A 149 -0.91 2.18 9.78
CA PRO A 149 -0.20 3.38 10.20
C PRO A 149 0.82 3.15 11.32
N PHE A 150 0.52 2.27 12.28
CA PHE A 150 1.46 1.92 13.34
C PHE A 150 2.73 1.24 12.81
N VAL A 151 2.61 0.31 11.87
CA VAL A 151 3.78 -0.32 11.23
C VAL A 151 4.60 0.72 10.46
N ASN A 152 3.97 1.62 9.72
CA ASN A 152 4.69 2.70 9.04
C ASN A 152 5.43 3.60 10.03
N LEU A 153 4.81 3.93 11.17
CA LEU A 153 5.47 4.69 12.23
C LEU A 153 6.68 3.93 12.80
N CYS A 154 6.56 2.64 13.07
CA CYS A 154 7.68 1.81 13.52
C CYS A 154 8.82 1.78 12.50
N VAL A 155 8.52 1.58 11.21
CA VAL A 155 9.53 1.60 10.14
C VAL A 155 10.21 2.97 10.06
N LEU A 156 9.44 4.07 10.16
CA LEU A 156 9.98 5.43 10.17
C LEU A 156 10.95 5.65 11.32
N VAL A 157 10.55 5.29 12.53
CA VAL A 157 11.40 5.44 13.74
C VAL A 157 12.68 4.61 13.60
N ILE A 158 12.56 3.35 13.16
CA ILE A 158 13.73 2.50 12.93
C ILE A 158 14.64 3.11 11.86
N ALA A 159 14.09 3.58 10.75
CA ALA A 159 14.87 4.21 9.69
C ALA A 159 15.64 5.45 10.20
N LEU A 160 15.00 6.31 10.99
CA LEU A 160 15.63 7.50 11.56
C LEU A 160 16.73 7.18 12.59
N LEU A 161 16.61 6.05 13.29
CA LEU A 161 17.60 5.64 14.29
C LEU A 161 18.79 4.87 13.72
N VAL A 162 18.55 4.12 12.62
CA VAL A 162 19.54 3.15 12.10
C VAL A 162 20.22 3.61 10.83
N LEU A 163 19.51 4.35 9.96
CA LEU A 163 20.09 4.76 8.69
C LEU A 163 21.09 5.91 8.91
N PRO A 164 22.33 5.75 8.43
CA PRO A 164 23.29 6.86 8.40
C PRO A 164 22.84 7.92 7.38
N GLU A 165 23.50 9.08 7.43
CA GLU A 165 23.34 10.07 6.37
C GLU A 165 23.70 9.45 5.00
N PRO A 166 22.89 9.68 3.95
CA PRO A 166 23.13 9.10 2.64
C PRO A 166 24.50 9.52 2.07
N GLN A 167 25.36 8.54 1.76
CA GLN A 167 26.69 8.76 1.20
C GLN A 167 26.71 8.54 -0.33
N SER A 168 25.72 7.83 -0.86
CA SER A 168 25.57 7.55 -2.28
C SER A 168 24.16 7.89 -2.77
N ASN A 169 23.98 7.96 -4.09
CA ASN A 169 22.66 8.13 -4.69
C ASN A 169 21.71 6.96 -4.36
N ILE A 170 22.23 5.75 -4.19
CA ILE A 170 21.47 4.57 -3.80
C ILE A 170 20.98 4.72 -2.37
N ASP A 171 21.87 5.12 -1.44
CA ASP A 171 21.48 5.37 -0.05
C ASP A 171 20.41 6.44 0.01
N PHE A 172 20.56 7.50 -0.81
CA PHE A 172 19.56 8.56 -0.90
C PHE A 172 18.20 8.04 -1.40
N ALA A 173 18.17 7.18 -2.42
CA ALA A 173 16.93 6.60 -2.94
C ALA A 173 16.22 5.74 -1.87
N ILE A 174 16.99 4.94 -1.12
CA ILE A 174 16.46 4.11 -0.03
C ILE A 174 15.98 5.01 1.13
N TRP A 175 16.79 5.98 1.56
CA TRP A 175 16.45 6.92 2.61
C TRP A 175 15.20 7.71 2.26
N TRP A 176 15.10 8.18 1.00
CA TRP A 176 13.95 8.93 0.53
C TRP A 176 12.65 8.11 0.59
N ALA A 177 12.70 6.83 0.23
CA ALA A 177 11.54 5.96 0.32
C ALA A 177 11.17 5.64 1.77
N LEU A 178 12.15 5.35 2.65
CA LEU A 178 11.90 4.95 4.03
C LEU A 178 11.56 6.11 4.97
N VAL A 179 11.95 7.35 4.66
CA VAL A 179 11.70 8.49 5.53
C VAL A 179 10.67 9.43 4.91
N PRO A 180 10.96 10.30 3.92
CA PRO A 180 9.97 11.25 3.41
C PRO A 180 8.70 10.60 2.85
N PHE A 181 8.87 9.53 2.05
CA PHE A 181 7.73 8.86 1.46
C PHE A 181 6.89 8.11 2.50
N ASN A 182 7.53 7.49 3.49
CA ASN A 182 6.82 6.83 4.58
C ASN A 182 6.06 7.84 5.46
N VAL A 183 6.62 9.03 5.71
CA VAL A 183 5.88 10.14 6.35
C VAL A 183 4.67 10.54 5.51
N TYR A 184 4.85 10.66 4.18
CA TYR A 184 3.74 10.94 3.28
C TYR A 184 2.65 9.87 3.37
N MET A 185 2.99 8.58 3.32
CA MET A 185 2.04 7.46 3.48
C MET A 185 1.31 7.53 4.82
N LEU A 186 2.05 7.78 5.91
CA LEU A 186 1.48 7.85 7.25
C LEU A 186 0.45 8.99 7.35
N VAL A 187 0.82 10.18 6.91
CA VAL A 187 -0.07 11.36 6.92
C VAL A 187 -1.27 11.13 6.01
N TRP A 188 -1.05 10.63 4.78
CA TRP A 188 -2.10 10.39 3.81
C TRP A 188 -3.15 9.40 4.32
N ASN A 189 -2.73 8.30 4.93
CA ASN A 189 -3.64 7.29 5.48
C ASN A 189 -4.37 7.76 6.74
N LEU A 190 -3.78 8.70 7.52
CA LEU A 190 -4.44 9.24 8.71
C LEU A 190 -5.40 10.40 8.42
N ILE A 191 -5.28 11.09 7.26
CA ILE A 191 -6.26 12.10 6.86
C ILE A 191 -7.57 11.41 6.49
N PRO A 192 -8.70 11.75 7.16
CA PRO A 192 -9.98 11.11 6.92
C PRO A 192 -10.51 11.50 5.53
N ARG A 193 -10.54 10.55 4.60
CA ARG A 193 -11.03 10.74 3.23
C ARG A 193 -11.76 9.50 2.75
N THR A 194 -12.69 9.74 1.83
CA THR A 194 -13.40 8.69 1.09
C THR A 194 -13.22 8.91 -0.41
N PHE A 195 -12.93 7.85 -1.15
CA PHE A 195 -12.78 7.85 -2.60
C PHE A 195 -13.74 6.81 -3.19
N GLY A 196 -15.01 7.18 -3.35
CA GLY A 196 -16.06 6.22 -3.70
C GLY A 196 -16.27 5.23 -2.56
N GLU A 197 -16.04 3.95 -2.83
CA GLU A 197 -16.20 2.87 -1.83
C GLU A 197 -14.95 2.66 -0.96
N ILE A 198 -13.84 3.30 -1.29
CA ILE A 198 -12.57 3.15 -0.57
C ILE A 198 -12.41 4.31 0.38
N SER A 199 -12.00 4.03 1.59
CA SER A 199 -11.75 5.02 2.63
C SER A 199 -10.36 4.83 3.22
N THR A 200 -9.76 5.92 3.71
CA THR A 200 -8.49 5.87 4.43
C THR A 200 -8.66 5.30 5.84
N ASP A 201 -7.58 4.84 6.44
CA ASP A 201 -7.60 4.35 7.83
C ASP A 201 -8.07 5.41 8.81
N GLY A 202 -7.62 6.67 8.63
CA GLY A 202 -8.06 7.80 9.44
C GLY A 202 -9.56 8.03 9.39
N PHE A 203 -10.20 7.81 8.24
CA PHE A 203 -11.65 7.86 8.13
C PHE A 203 -12.31 6.79 8.99
N HIS A 204 -11.86 5.54 8.89
CA HIS A 204 -12.40 4.43 9.68
C HIS A 204 -12.18 4.63 11.18
N ILE A 205 -10.97 5.07 11.58
CA ILE A 205 -10.65 5.36 12.97
C ILE A 205 -11.61 6.43 13.53
N LEU A 206 -11.74 7.57 12.84
CA LEU A 206 -12.64 8.64 13.30
C LEU A 206 -14.10 8.21 13.29
N HIS A 207 -14.53 7.45 12.28
CA HIS A 207 -15.87 6.89 12.22
C HIS A 207 -16.19 6.08 13.48
N HIS A 208 -15.28 5.21 13.89
CA HIS A 208 -15.47 4.40 15.10
C HIS A 208 -15.35 5.20 16.40
N ILE A 209 -14.54 6.27 16.43
CA ILE A 209 -14.43 7.15 17.61
C ILE A 209 -15.73 7.93 17.83
N PHE A 210 -16.26 8.55 16.78
CA PHE A 210 -17.36 9.51 16.90
C PHE A 210 -18.75 8.95 16.62
N ASN A 211 -18.92 7.65 16.40
CA ASN A 211 -20.20 7.04 15.99
C ASN A 211 -20.80 7.67 14.72
N TYR A 212 -19.99 8.09 13.81
CA TYR A 212 -20.45 8.68 12.58
C TYR A 212 -21.29 7.64 11.82
N LYS A 213 -22.61 7.90 11.71
CA LYS A 213 -23.57 7.02 11.01
C LYS A 213 -23.43 7.15 9.49
N VAL A 214 -22.25 6.96 8.96
CA VAL A 214 -22.09 6.73 7.50
C VAL A 214 -22.31 5.24 7.30
N PRO A 215 -23.23 4.82 6.43
CA PRO A 215 -23.37 3.41 6.11
C PRO A 215 -22.04 2.90 5.57
N MET A 216 -21.37 2.05 6.32
CA MET A 216 -20.26 1.29 5.75
C MET A 216 -20.87 0.37 4.71
N THR A 217 -20.50 0.55 3.45
CA THR A 217 -20.82 -0.43 2.42
C THR A 217 -20.21 -1.76 2.88
N ALA A 218 -21.07 -2.71 3.16
CA ALA A 218 -20.63 -4.02 3.60
C ALA A 218 -19.62 -4.58 2.59
N PRO A 219 -18.48 -5.15 3.07
CA PRO A 219 -17.60 -5.87 2.17
C PRO A 219 -18.40 -6.94 1.45
N PRO A 220 -18.03 -7.30 0.20
CA PRO A 220 -18.70 -8.35 -0.51
C PRO A 220 -18.72 -9.61 0.35
N GLN A 221 -19.89 -10.07 0.63
CA GLN A 221 -20.04 -11.41 1.20
C GLN A 221 -19.46 -12.37 0.16
N LEU A 222 -18.28 -12.91 0.45
CA LEU A 222 -17.81 -14.10 -0.24
C LEU A 222 -18.75 -15.22 0.21
N GLU A 223 -19.87 -15.38 -0.49
CA GLU A 223 -20.69 -16.55 -0.31
C GLU A 223 -19.80 -17.77 -0.58
N HIS A 224 -19.50 -18.49 0.48
CA HIS A 224 -18.98 -19.85 0.37
C HIS A 224 -20.03 -20.68 -0.35
N GLN A 225 -19.95 -20.78 -1.67
CA GLN A 225 -20.58 -21.87 -2.39
C GLN A 225 -19.73 -23.13 -2.14
N THR A 226 -20.03 -23.79 -1.03
CA THR A 226 -19.78 -25.22 -0.89
C THR A 226 -20.76 -25.93 -1.81
N GLN A 227 -20.30 -26.39 -2.95
CA GLN A 227 -20.77 -27.57 -3.67
C GLN A 227 -19.58 -28.28 -4.28
#